data_476860efcede6fe1983f995c541876c8
#
_entry.id   476860efcede6fe1983f995c541876c8
#
_cell.length_a   1.000
_cell.length_b   1.000
_cell.length_c   1.000
_cell.angle_alpha   90.00
_cell.angle_beta   90.00
_cell.angle_gamma   90.00
#
_symmetry.space_group_name_H-M   'P 1'
#
loop_
_entity.id
_entity.type
_entity.pdbx_description
1 polymer ?
#
loop_
_entity_poly.entity_id
_entity_poly.type
_entity_poly.pdbx_seq_one_letter_code
_entity_poly.pdbx_strand_id
1 'polypeptide(L)'
;MQQNKPRVFIGSSREAIEYVDAVHEALNYVAEVTPWTAGTFNPMNYTMEDLETQLDQNDFGVFICSPDDIINIRGKTFVVTRDNTLFEMGLFWGRLRRGRVFYLIPNSVPKVVHDMQIEDYHLLSDLAGINPLTYEVRNKPNPSAAINIACSYIKRKIKKLGPYEDPSVLLKEAKLRQKERDEVALFTLKLTKELIEYDKSKIYEELSDALRSVYAIHPAFKMDGVGVWKKESTDGLKHVAGKAGDINFYSFNANSEKTDDAADRILVIDSLIKGEELVHLTKDHLFKTYLICYPIGNELVITVTISGTDILTDEQIDSQFLSNYDLIKTINYLFGGVTK
;
A
#
# COMPACT_ATOMS: atom_id res chain seq x y z
N MET A 1 -11.30 4.03 -16.25
CA MET A 1 -10.95 3.98 -14.84
C MET A 1 -11.77 5.04 -14.12
N GLN A 2 -12.71 4.68 -13.26
CA GLN A 2 -13.39 5.64 -12.40
C GLN A 2 -12.31 6.20 -11.44
N GLN A 3 -12.01 7.49 -11.55
CA GLN A 3 -11.16 8.15 -10.56
C GLN A 3 -11.88 8.05 -9.21
N ASN A 4 -11.30 7.36 -8.24
CA ASN A 4 -11.80 7.34 -6.86
C ASN A 4 -11.88 8.79 -6.38
N LYS A 5 -13.09 9.22 -6.02
CA LYS A 5 -13.28 10.55 -5.44
C LYS A 5 -12.56 10.61 -4.09
N PRO A 6 -11.88 11.71 -3.77
CA PRO A 6 -11.34 11.90 -2.42
C PRO A 6 -12.43 11.85 -1.36
N ARG A 7 -12.11 11.33 -0.17
CA ARG A 7 -13.03 11.19 0.95
C ARG A 7 -12.87 12.33 1.94
N VAL A 8 -13.99 12.86 2.43
CA VAL A 8 -14.02 14.00 3.33
C VAL A 8 -14.86 13.68 4.55
N PHE A 9 -14.25 13.76 5.73
CA PHE A 9 -14.97 13.74 7.00
C PHE A 9 -15.44 15.13 7.37
N ILE A 10 -16.66 15.25 7.91
CA ILE A 10 -17.17 16.51 8.48
C ILE A 10 -17.44 16.31 9.97
N GLY A 11 -16.73 17.07 10.81
CA GLY A 11 -16.91 17.11 12.26
C GLY A 11 -17.54 18.42 12.73
N SER A 12 -18.36 18.36 13.76
CA SER A 12 -18.96 19.53 14.44
C SER A 12 -19.62 19.14 15.76
N SER A 13 -20.07 20.11 16.52
CA SER A 13 -21.08 19.93 17.55
C SER A 13 -22.48 19.67 16.95
N ARG A 14 -23.45 19.26 17.80
CA ARG A 14 -24.85 19.09 17.39
C ARG A 14 -25.51 20.41 16.99
N GLU A 15 -25.10 21.49 17.61
CA GLU A 15 -25.61 22.83 17.40
C GLU A 15 -25.35 23.35 15.98
N ALA A 16 -24.33 22.78 15.29
CA ALA A 16 -23.95 23.17 13.95
C ALA A 16 -24.47 22.25 12.84
N ILE A 17 -25.41 21.35 13.11
CA ILE A 17 -25.87 20.30 12.18
C ILE A 17 -26.35 20.87 10.83
N GLU A 18 -27.03 22.00 10.83
CA GLU A 18 -27.50 22.64 9.58
C GLU A 18 -26.35 23.07 8.68
N TYR A 19 -25.20 23.46 9.26
CA TYR A 19 -24.01 23.77 8.49
C TYR A 19 -23.30 22.50 8.01
N VAL A 20 -23.37 21.39 8.78
CA VAL A 20 -22.86 20.07 8.33
C VAL A 20 -23.56 19.63 7.05
N ASP A 21 -24.89 19.68 7.05
CA ASP A 21 -25.72 19.31 5.91
C ASP A 21 -25.43 20.20 4.69
N ALA A 22 -25.26 21.49 4.90
CA ALA A 22 -24.92 22.44 3.86
C ALA A 22 -23.51 22.17 3.25
N VAL A 23 -22.53 21.87 4.09
CA VAL A 23 -21.17 21.50 3.65
C VAL A 23 -21.20 20.17 2.89
N HIS A 24 -21.94 19.17 3.38
CA HIS A 24 -22.14 17.90 2.71
C HIS A 24 -22.72 18.10 1.31
N GLU A 25 -23.83 18.83 1.19
CA GLU A 25 -24.45 19.16 -0.08
C GLU A 25 -23.46 19.86 -1.03
N ALA A 26 -22.72 20.83 -0.51
CA ALA A 26 -21.77 21.57 -1.31
C ALA A 26 -20.61 20.70 -1.86
N LEU A 27 -20.10 19.75 -1.08
CA LEU A 27 -18.88 18.98 -1.44
C LEU A 27 -19.16 17.67 -2.17
N ASN A 28 -20.35 17.12 -2.13
CA ASN A 28 -20.69 15.79 -2.62
C ASN A 28 -20.40 15.59 -4.12
N TYR A 29 -20.38 16.65 -4.92
CA TYR A 29 -20.03 16.60 -6.36
C TYR A 29 -18.54 16.34 -6.61
N VAL A 30 -17.66 16.69 -5.65
CA VAL A 30 -16.20 16.61 -5.82
C VAL A 30 -15.55 15.57 -4.92
N ALA A 31 -16.26 15.06 -3.92
CA ALA A 31 -15.75 14.13 -2.92
C ALA A 31 -16.84 13.14 -2.46
N GLU A 32 -16.44 12.04 -1.86
CA GLU A 32 -17.30 11.21 -1.01
C GLU A 32 -17.28 11.82 0.39
N VAL A 33 -18.43 12.26 0.87
CA VAL A 33 -18.51 13.03 2.12
C VAL A 33 -19.19 12.22 3.20
N THR A 34 -18.51 12.06 4.33
CA THR A 34 -19.01 11.37 5.51
C THR A 34 -19.17 12.36 6.68
N PRO A 35 -20.39 12.89 6.94
CA PRO A 35 -20.63 13.67 8.13
C PRO A 35 -20.61 12.78 9.37
N TRP A 36 -20.18 13.32 10.52
CA TRP A 36 -20.12 12.59 11.78
C TRP A 36 -21.48 11.99 12.21
N THR A 37 -22.58 12.52 11.70
CA THR A 37 -23.96 12.07 11.97
C THR A 37 -24.38 10.85 11.14
N ALA A 38 -23.62 10.47 10.11
CA ALA A 38 -24.01 9.44 9.14
C ALA A 38 -23.34 8.08 9.44
N GLY A 39 -23.67 7.46 10.59
CA GLY A 39 -23.20 6.11 10.92
C GLY A 39 -21.70 6.00 11.24
N THR A 40 -21.08 7.13 11.55
CA THR A 40 -19.64 7.18 11.89
C THR A 40 -19.36 6.51 13.24
N PHE A 41 -20.29 6.60 14.17
CA PHE A 41 -20.16 6.03 15.52
C PHE A 41 -21.10 4.83 15.67
N ASN A 42 -20.51 3.66 15.85
CA ASN A 42 -21.26 2.42 16.01
C ASN A 42 -21.71 2.24 17.47
N PRO A 43 -22.95 1.77 17.71
CA PRO A 43 -23.36 1.39 19.05
C PRO A 43 -22.41 0.32 19.61
N MET A 44 -21.98 0.48 20.85
CA MET A 44 -21.08 -0.41 21.61
C MET A 44 -19.58 -0.32 21.23
N ASN A 45 -19.18 0.50 20.28
CA ASN A 45 -17.76 0.81 20.06
C ASN A 45 -17.30 1.97 20.95
N TYR A 46 -16.02 2.02 21.24
CA TYR A 46 -15.43 3.23 21.81
C TYR A 46 -15.38 4.32 20.73
N THR A 47 -15.89 5.50 21.07
CA THR A 47 -15.92 6.67 20.16
C THR A 47 -14.56 6.97 19.53
N MET A 48 -13.49 6.73 20.28
CA MET A 48 -12.11 6.93 19.79
C MET A 48 -11.72 5.96 18.68
N GLU A 49 -12.10 4.67 18.79
CA GLU A 49 -11.80 3.65 17.77
C GLU A 49 -12.53 3.97 16.45
N ASP A 50 -13.79 4.41 16.56
CA ASP A 50 -14.55 4.85 15.39
C ASP A 50 -13.93 6.10 14.76
N LEU A 51 -13.43 7.04 15.56
CA LEU A 51 -12.76 8.25 15.09
C LEU A 51 -11.42 7.91 14.41
N GLU A 52 -10.60 6.99 14.97
CA GLU A 52 -9.38 6.49 14.35
C GLU A 52 -9.67 5.83 13.00
N THR A 53 -10.78 5.07 12.90
CA THR A 53 -11.23 4.49 11.64
C THR A 53 -11.55 5.59 10.60
N GLN A 54 -12.24 6.66 11.02
CA GLN A 54 -12.51 7.78 10.13
C GLN A 54 -11.23 8.52 9.71
N LEU A 55 -10.27 8.63 10.62
CA LEU A 55 -8.97 9.21 10.32
C LEU A 55 -8.24 8.44 9.19
N ASP A 56 -8.27 7.12 9.23
CA ASP A 56 -7.59 6.27 8.26
C ASP A 56 -8.32 6.20 6.91
N GLN A 57 -9.64 6.37 6.92
CA GLN A 57 -10.46 6.25 5.72
C GLN A 57 -10.62 7.56 4.93
N ASN A 58 -10.32 8.72 5.53
CA ASN A 58 -10.57 10.01 4.90
C ASN A 58 -9.28 10.70 4.44
N ASP A 59 -9.39 11.41 3.33
CA ASP A 59 -8.31 12.20 2.70
C ASP A 59 -8.29 13.65 3.18
N PHE A 60 -9.42 14.12 3.72
CA PHE A 60 -9.63 15.49 4.21
C PHE A 60 -10.52 15.50 5.44
N GLY A 61 -10.33 16.50 6.30
CA GLY A 61 -11.23 16.84 7.40
C GLY A 61 -11.78 18.27 7.25
N VAL A 62 -13.09 18.45 7.47
CA VAL A 62 -13.74 19.76 7.55
C VAL A 62 -14.44 19.88 8.88
N PHE A 63 -14.08 20.87 9.69
CA PHE A 63 -14.61 21.06 11.03
C PHE A 63 -15.39 22.37 11.12
N ILE A 64 -16.63 22.31 11.61
CA ILE A 64 -17.46 23.47 11.84
C ILE A 64 -17.37 23.83 13.31
N CYS A 65 -16.66 24.91 13.58
CA CYS A 65 -16.36 25.38 14.91
C CYS A 65 -17.40 26.45 15.31
N SER A 66 -18.54 26.01 15.78
CA SER A 66 -19.63 26.90 16.28
C SER A 66 -19.31 27.45 17.68
N PRO A 67 -19.90 28.58 18.05
CA PRO A 67 -19.71 29.19 19.37
C PRO A 67 -20.63 28.54 20.43
N ASP A 68 -20.31 27.28 20.80
CA ASP A 68 -21.20 26.43 21.60
C ASP A 68 -21.05 26.63 23.09
N ASP A 69 -19.84 26.91 23.55
CA ASP A 69 -19.50 26.96 24.95
C ASP A 69 -18.94 28.35 25.34
N ILE A 70 -18.99 28.68 26.62
CA ILE A 70 -18.50 29.94 27.18
C ILE A 70 -17.31 29.66 28.07
N ILE A 71 -16.24 30.46 27.91
CA ILE A 71 -15.03 30.35 28.72
C ILE A 71 -14.63 31.71 29.30
N ASN A 72 -14.09 31.70 30.52
CA ASN A 72 -13.48 32.89 31.10
C ASN A 72 -11.94 32.74 31.09
N ILE A 73 -11.29 33.67 30.41
CA ILE A 73 -9.82 33.68 30.32
C ILE A 73 -9.34 35.04 30.82
N ARG A 74 -8.57 35.03 31.90
CA ARG A 74 -7.97 36.24 32.48
C ARG A 74 -8.96 37.36 32.73
N GLY A 75 -10.16 37.00 33.24
CA GLY A 75 -11.23 37.94 33.59
C GLY A 75 -12.03 38.45 32.39
N LYS A 76 -11.85 37.94 31.20
CA LYS A 76 -12.64 38.21 29.99
C LYS A 76 -13.43 36.95 29.58
N THR A 77 -14.64 37.13 29.12
CA THR A 77 -15.53 36.07 28.72
C THR A 77 -15.54 35.93 27.19
N PHE A 78 -15.36 34.71 26.70
CA PHE A 78 -15.31 34.39 25.27
C PHE A 78 -16.34 33.27 24.99
N VAL A 79 -16.76 33.19 23.75
CA VAL A 79 -17.40 31.99 23.22
C VAL A 79 -16.34 31.13 22.52
N VAL A 80 -16.50 29.81 22.60
CA VAL A 80 -15.55 28.83 22.06
C VAL A 80 -16.32 27.68 21.46
N THR A 81 -15.70 26.98 20.53
CA THR A 81 -16.24 25.69 20.05
C THR A 81 -16.04 24.61 21.10
N ARG A 82 -16.86 23.58 21.02
CA ARG A 82 -16.79 22.42 21.92
C ARG A 82 -15.43 21.74 21.85
N ASP A 83 -14.91 21.36 23.01
CA ASP A 83 -13.59 20.75 23.20
C ASP A 83 -13.41 19.47 22.37
N ASN A 84 -14.42 18.59 22.27
CA ASN A 84 -14.38 17.39 21.44
C ASN A 84 -14.13 17.72 19.97
N THR A 85 -14.78 18.75 19.41
CA THR A 85 -14.58 19.19 18.04
C THR A 85 -13.14 19.64 17.79
N LEU A 86 -12.54 20.34 18.76
CA LEU A 86 -11.13 20.77 18.66
C LEU A 86 -10.17 19.59 18.77
N PHE A 87 -10.48 18.64 19.65
CA PHE A 87 -9.69 17.41 19.80
C PHE A 87 -9.70 16.57 18.51
N GLU A 88 -10.88 16.32 17.95
CA GLU A 88 -11.06 15.60 16.68
C GLU A 88 -10.31 16.31 15.53
N MET A 89 -10.45 17.62 15.41
CA MET A 89 -9.72 18.42 14.44
C MET A 89 -8.20 18.28 14.61
N GLY A 90 -7.71 18.26 15.85
CA GLY A 90 -6.29 18.07 16.18
C GLY A 90 -5.76 16.72 15.73
N LEU A 91 -6.55 15.64 15.91
CA LEU A 91 -6.20 14.31 15.43
C LEU A 91 -6.09 14.26 13.89
N PHE A 92 -7.10 14.79 13.20
CA PHE A 92 -7.08 14.92 11.73
C PHE A 92 -5.87 15.72 11.24
N TRP A 93 -5.54 16.82 11.93
CA TRP A 93 -4.38 17.64 11.59
C TRP A 93 -3.06 16.89 11.77
N GLY A 94 -2.92 16.14 12.86
CA GLY A 94 -1.76 15.28 13.11
C GLY A 94 -1.52 14.27 12.00
N ARG A 95 -2.58 13.64 11.49
CA ARG A 95 -2.55 12.61 10.45
C ARG A 95 -2.40 13.20 9.05
N LEU A 96 -3.31 14.09 8.65
CA LEU A 96 -3.45 14.57 7.27
C LEU A 96 -2.63 15.84 6.97
N ARG A 97 -2.11 16.49 8.02
CA ARG A 97 -1.39 17.75 7.93
C ARG A 97 -2.27 18.95 7.53
N ARG A 98 -1.73 20.14 7.74
CA ARG A 98 -2.43 21.43 7.58
C ARG A 98 -3.14 21.62 6.23
N GLY A 99 -2.59 21.10 5.15
CA GLY A 99 -3.15 21.33 3.82
C GLY A 99 -4.47 20.63 3.53
N ARG A 100 -4.87 19.66 4.36
CA ARG A 100 -6.02 18.79 4.17
C ARG A 100 -7.08 18.88 5.28
N VAL A 101 -6.83 19.69 6.31
CA VAL A 101 -7.79 19.94 7.39
C VAL A 101 -8.23 21.39 7.33
N PHE A 102 -9.54 21.58 7.23
CA PHE A 102 -10.18 22.88 7.15
C PHE A 102 -11.09 23.08 8.36
N TYR A 103 -11.13 24.29 8.89
CA TYR A 103 -12.08 24.65 9.93
C TYR A 103 -12.74 25.97 9.61
N LEU A 104 -14.04 26.03 9.92
CA LEU A 104 -14.92 27.15 9.66
C LEU A 104 -15.36 27.73 11.01
N ILE A 105 -15.13 29.01 11.23
CA ILE A 105 -15.58 29.75 12.42
C ILE A 105 -16.65 30.78 12.01
N PRO A 106 -17.53 31.24 12.94
CA PRO A 106 -18.47 32.32 12.63
C PRO A 106 -17.72 33.61 12.30
N ASN A 107 -18.22 34.38 11.36
CA ASN A 107 -17.67 35.69 11.02
C ASN A 107 -18.03 36.77 12.08
N SER A 108 -18.96 36.50 12.97
CA SER A 108 -19.34 37.37 14.10
C SER A 108 -19.95 36.54 15.22
N VAL A 109 -19.85 37.04 16.44
CA VAL A 109 -20.49 36.44 17.64
C VAL A 109 -21.37 37.45 18.35
N PRO A 110 -22.41 37.02 19.08
CA PRO A 110 -23.26 37.91 19.85
C PRO A 110 -22.42 38.58 20.95
N LYS A 111 -22.73 39.84 21.24
CA LYS A 111 -22.02 40.61 22.29
C LYS A 111 -22.50 40.27 23.71
N VAL A 112 -23.64 39.63 23.83
CA VAL A 112 -24.22 39.18 25.12
C VAL A 112 -24.76 37.76 24.95
N VAL A 113 -24.38 36.85 25.82
CA VAL A 113 -24.90 35.49 25.92
C VAL A 113 -25.14 35.15 27.38
N HIS A 114 -26.34 34.70 27.73
CA HIS A 114 -26.75 34.42 29.12
C HIS A 114 -26.37 35.54 30.10
N ASP A 115 -26.74 36.78 29.74
CA ASP A 115 -26.44 38.01 30.51
C ASP A 115 -24.94 38.31 30.72
N MET A 116 -24.04 37.58 30.09
CA MET A 116 -22.60 37.82 30.12
C MET A 116 -22.16 38.59 28.88
N GLN A 117 -21.29 39.59 29.11
CA GLN A 117 -20.62 40.32 28.02
C GLN A 117 -19.58 39.44 27.37
N ILE A 118 -19.67 39.24 26.06
CA ILE A 118 -18.75 38.43 25.26
C ILE A 118 -17.75 39.35 24.58
N GLU A 119 -16.47 39.09 24.81
CA GLU A 119 -15.39 39.83 24.17
C GLU A 119 -15.31 39.47 22.68
N ASP A 120 -15.12 38.17 22.37
CA ASP A 120 -15.01 37.68 21.01
C ASP A 120 -15.14 36.14 20.96
N TYR A 121 -14.96 35.55 19.77
CA TYR A 121 -14.73 34.12 19.59
C TYR A 121 -13.28 33.77 19.94
N HIS A 122 -13.10 32.83 20.87
CA HIS A 122 -11.77 32.37 21.25
C HIS A 122 -11.32 31.21 20.38
N LEU A 123 -10.25 31.45 19.65
CA LEU A 123 -9.52 30.40 18.92
C LEU A 123 -8.24 30.07 19.68
N LEU A 124 -7.82 28.80 19.63
CA LEU A 124 -6.51 28.41 20.20
C LEU A 124 -5.39 29.30 19.66
N SER A 125 -4.49 29.76 20.54
CA SER A 125 -3.43 30.72 20.20
C SER A 125 -2.58 30.29 19.02
N ASP A 126 -2.28 28.99 18.93
CA ASP A 126 -1.47 28.40 17.82
C ASP A 126 -2.20 28.40 16.48
N LEU A 127 -3.52 28.49 16.50
CA LEU A 127 -4.35 28.64 15.30
C LEU A 127 -4.53 30.11 14.90
N ALA A 128 -4.29 31.06 15.79
CA ALA A 128 -4.50 32.51 15.54
C ALA A 128 -3.60 33.06 14.41
N GLY A 129 -2.47 32.42 14.11
CA GLY A 129 -1.59 32.79 13.00
C GLY A 129 -2.07 32.29 11.62
N ILE A 130 -3.19 31.59 11.56
CA ILE A 130 -3.76 31.04 10.34
C ILE A 130 -5.07 31.78 10.05
N ASN A 131 -5.25 32.24 8.83
CA ASN A 131 -6.55 32.80 8.42
C ASN A 131 -7.56 31.66 8.35
N PRO A 132 -8.52 31.56 9.31
CA PRO A 132 -9.56 30.55 9.27
C PRO A 132 -10.53 30.80 8.12
N LEU A 133 -11.20 29.76 7.68
CA LEU A 133 -12.36 29.95 6.85
C LEU A 133 -13.52 30.43 7.74
N THR A 134 -14.36 31.31 7.21
CA THR A 134 -15.49 31.84 7.96
C THR A 134 -16.81 31.46 7.30
N TYR A 135 -17.84 31.29 8.12
CA TYR A 135 -19.21 31.25 7.65
C TYR A 135 -19.99 32.49 8.16
N GLU A 136 -20.95 32.90 7.38
CA GLU A 136 -21.74 34.09 7.72
C GLU A 136 -22.81 33.76 8.78
N VAL A 137 -22.89 34.59 9.83
CA VAL A 137 -24.05 34.58 10.75
C VAL A 137 -25.13 35.48 10.17
N ARG A 138 -26.30 34.92 9.87
CA ARG A 138 -27.37 35.59 9.13
C ARG A 138 -28.62 35.75 9.99
N ASN A 139 -29.31 36.91 9.87
CA ASN A 139 -30.57 37.15 10.54
C ASN A 139 -31.69 36.21 10.06
N LYS A 140 -31.67 35.80 8.82
CA LYS A 140 -32.53 34.73 8.27
C LYS A 140 -31.64 33.52 7.99
N PRO A 141 -31.90 32.36 8.62
CA PRO A 141 -31.10 31.18 8.44
C PRO A 141 -31.02 30.74 6.96
N ASN A 142 -29.83 30.65 6.44
CA ASN A 142 -29.54 30.07 5.12
C ASN A 142 -28.13 29.50 5.15
N PRO A 143 -27.95 28.29 5.72
CA PRO A 143 -26.64 27.67 5.90
C PRO A 143 -25.88 27.50 4.60
N SER A 144 -26.53 27.08 3.52
CA SER A 144 -25.89 26.86 2.21
C SER A 144 -25.27 28.13 1.65
N ALA A 145 -25.96 29.28 1.79
CA ALA A 145 -25.39 30.55 1.37
C ALA A 145 -24.25 31.01 2.31
N ALA A 146 -24.39 30.76 3.62
CA ALA A 146 -23.44 31.18 4.63
C ALA A 146 -22.06 30.54 4.44
N ILE A 147 -21.99 29.26 3.99
CA ILE A 147 -20.74 28.49 3.84
C ILE A 147 -20.15 28.53 2.41
N ASN A 148 -20.84 29.15 1.47
CA ASN A 148 -20.51 28.99 0.04
C ASN A 148 -19.09 29.41 -0.33
N ILE A 149 -18.59 30.51 0.24
CA ILE A 149 -17.23 31.01 0.00
C ILE A 149 -16.20 30.01 0.53
N ALA A 150 -16.39 29.53 1.76
CA ALA A 150 -15.52 28.54 2.40
C ALA A 150 -15.50 27.22 1.59
N CYS A 151 -16.68 26.71 1.22
CA CYS A 151 -16.78 25.49 0.42
C CYS A 151 -16.17 25.63 -0.97
N SER A 152 -16.26 26.80 -1.60
CA SER A 152 -15.59 27.07 -2.86
C SER A 152 -14.06 26.98 -2.77
N TYR A 153 -13.48 27.44 -1.66
CA TYR A 153 -12.05 27.28 -1.37
C TYR A 153 -11.71 25.82 -1.15
N ILE A 154 -12.47 25.09 -0.33
CA ILE A 154 -12.26 23.68 -0.01
C ILE A 154 -12.31 22.83 -1.30
N LYS A 155 -13.31 23.04 -2.18
CA LYS A 155 -13.43 22.35 -3.47
C LYS A 155 -12.18 22.49 -4.33
N ARG A 156 -11.61 23.69 -4.41
CA ARG A 156 -10.36 23.93 -5.16
C ARG A 156 -9.19 23.16 -4.56
N LYS A 157 -9.10 23.09 -3.22
CA LYS A 157 -8.05 22.34 -2.52
C LYS A 157 -8.19 20.84 -2.74
N ILE A 158 -9.40 20.29 -2.61
CA ILE A 158 -9.69 18.87 -2.87
C ILE A 158 -9.26 18.48 -4.29
N LYS A 159 -9.71 19.26 -5.29
CA LYS A 159 -9.33 19.01 -6.70
C LYS A 159 -7.83 19.09 -6.96
N LYS A 160 -7.13 20.00 -6.27
CA LYS A 160 -5.68 20.18 -6.44
C LYS A 160 -4.86 19.06 -5.79
N LEU A 161 -5.26 18.60 -4.61
CA LEU A 161 -4.46 17.68 -3.79
C LEU A 161 -4.79 16.21 -4.03
N GLY A 162 -6.01 15.90 -4.51
CA GLY A 162 -6.46 14.51 -4.71
C GLY A 162 -6.49 13.68 -3.42
N PRO A 163 -6.59 12.35 -3.51
CA PRO A 163 -6.53 11.44 -2.37
C PRO A 163 -5.25 11.61 -1.53
N TYR A 164 -5.30 11.19 -0.27
CA TYR A 164 -4.14 11.24 0.62
C TYR A 164 -3.27 10.00 0.43
N GLU A 165 -2.02 10.23 0.12
CA GLU A 165 -1.01 9.18 0.08
C GLU A 165 -0.20 9.23 1.39
N ASP A 166 -0.30 8.17 2.19
CA ASP A 166 0.42 8.10 3.46
C ASP A 166 1.93 7.99 3.21
N PRO A 167 2.74 8.93 3.70
CA PRO A 167 4.19 8.90 3.52
C PRO A 167 4.85 7.64 4.06
N SER A 168 4.26 7.00 5.07
CA SER A 168 4.81 5.76 5.65
C SER A 168 4.65 4.57 4.71
N VAL A 169 3.53 4.50 3.98
CA VAL A 169 3.27 3.48 2.95
C VAL A 169 4.21 3.69 1.77
N LEU A 170 4.31 4.92 1.26
CA LEU A 170 5.23 5.27 0.17
C LEU A 170 6.69 4.94 0.52
N LEU A 171 7.09 5.19 1.78
CA LEU A 171 8.44 4.86 2.22
C LEU A 171 8.67 3.34 2.27
N LYS A 172 7.69 2.55 2.71
CA LYS A 172 7.78 1.08 2.72
C LYS A 172 7.93 0.54 1.30
N GLU A 173 7.09 1.01 0.38
CA GLU A 173 7.18 0.62 -1.04
C GLU A 173 8.51 1.04 -1.68
N ALA A 174 8.99 2.26 -1.39
CA ALA A 174 10.27 2.72 -1.90
C ALA A 174 11.45 1.88 -1.37
N LYS A 175 11.42 1.48 -0.08
CA LYS A 175 12.43 0.59 0.51
C LYS A 175 12.40 -0.81 -0.10
N LEU A 176 11.19 -1.34 -0.37
CA LEU A 176 11.05 -2.63 -1.03
C LEU A 176 11.65 -2.60 -2.44
N ARG A 177 11.27 -1.62 -3.26
CA ARG A 177 11.85 -1.43 -4.61
C ARG A 177 13.35 -1.19 -4.60
N GLN A 178 13.86 -0.50 -3.58
CA GLN A 178 15.31 -0.33 -3.44
C GLN A 178 16.00 -1.66 -3.17
N LYS A 179 15.45 -2.49 -2.27
CA LYS A 179 15.98 -3.82 -1.96
C LYS A 179 16.03 -4.71 -3.21
N GLU A 180 14.95 -4.74 -4.00
CA GLU A 180 14.88 -5.50 -5.26
C GLU A 180 15.97 -5.05 -6.26
N ARG A 181 16.18 -3.74 -6.39
CA ARG A 181 17.27 -3.20 -7.24
C ARG A 181 18.66 -3.59 -6.74
N ASP A 182 18.86 -3.55 -5.42
CA ASP A 182 20.14 -3.92 -4.80
C ASP A 182 20.44 -5.41 -5.01
N GLU A 183 19.43 -6.28 -4.97
CA GLU A 183 19.55 -7.72 -5.26
C GLU A 183 19.96 -7.96 -6.71
N VAL A 184 19.31 -7.31 -7.67
CA VAL A 184 19.68 -7.40 -9.10
C VAL A 184 21.08 -6.86 -9.35
N ALA A 185 21.44 -5.73 -8.74
CA ALA A 185 22.79 -5.16 -8.88
C ALA A 185 23.85 -6.10 -8.30
N LEU A 186 23.62 -6.68 -7.13
CA LEU A 186 24.55 -7.63 -6.51
C LEU A 186 24.71 -8.91 -7.33
N PHE A 187 23.61 -9.45 -7.88
CA PHE A 187 23.64 -10.58 -8.81
C PHE A 187 24.51 -10.25 -10.02
N THR A 188 24.26 -9.12 -10.67
CA THR A 188 25.01 -8.70 -11.87
C THR A 188 26.50 -8.52 -11.57
N LEU A 189 26.84 -7.89 -10.44
CA LEU A 189 28.23 -7.71 -10.03
C LEU A 189 28.94 -9.04 -9.76
N LYS A 190 28.29 -9.98 -9.07
CA LYS A 190 28.85 -11.30 -8.80
C LYS A 190 29.07 -12.07 -10.10
N LEU A 191 28.04 -12.17 -10.94
CA LEU A 191 28.15 -12.86 -12.22
C LEU A 191 29.26 -12.24 -13.12
N THR A 192 29.33 -10.90 -13.18
CA THR A 192 30.35 -10.19 -13.97
C THR A 192 31.75 -10.46 -13.44
N LYS A 193 31.94 -10.45 -12.11
CA LYS A 193 33.25 -10.74 -11.51
C LYS A 193 33.71 -12.13 -11.87
N GLU A 194 32.86 -13.13 -11.70
CA GLU A 194 33.16 -14.52 -12.01
C GLU A 194 33.45 -14.73 -13.51
N LEU A 195 32.69 -14.08 -14.40
CA LEU A 195 32.94 -14.14 -15.86
C LEU A 195 34.26 -13.48 -16.28
N ILE A 196 34.77 -12.51 -15.51
CA ILE A 196 36.08 -11.88 -15.78
C ILE A 196 37.24 -12.76 -15.29
N GLU A 197 37.06 -13.43 -14.15
CA GLU A 197 38.11 -14.19 -13.47
C GLU A 197 38.22 -15.65 -13.96
N TYR A 198 37.15 -16.22 -14.58
CA TYR A 198 37.06 -17.65 -14.88
C TYR A 198 36.75 -17.98 -16.35
N ASP A 199 36.92 -19.27 -16.65
CA ASP A 199 36.66 -19.87 -17.97
C ASP A 199 35.14 -19.84 -18.28
N LYS A 200 34.81 -19.40 -19.51
CA LYS A 200 33.41 -19.36 -20.00
C LYS A 200 32.70 -20.73 -19.96
N SER A 201 33.45 -21.85 -19.85
CA SER A 201 32.85 -23.19 -19.70
C SER A 201 32.04 -23.36 -18.42
N LYS A 202 32.28 -22.54 -17.38
CA LYS A 202 31.64 -22.61 -16.07
C LYS A 202 30.47 -21.63 -15.89
N ILE A 203 30.04 -20.97 -16.95
CA ILE A 203 29.03 -19.90 -16.89
C ILE A 203 27.72 -20.32 -16.18
N TYR A 204 27.31 -21.58 -16.29
CA TYR A 204 26.10 -22.10 -15.64
C TYR A 204 26.31 -22.39 -14.15
N GLU A 205 27.52 -22.79 -13.74
CA GLU A 205 27.88 -22.92 -12.33
C GLU A 205 27.85 -21.56 -11.65
N GLU A 206 28.48 -20.56 -12.28
CA GLU A 206 28.53 -19.19 -11.77
C GLU A 206 27.11 -18.54 -11.73
N LEU A 207 26.28 -18.84 -12.73
CA LEU A 207 24.86 -18.44 -12.72
C LEU A 207 24.12 -19.02 -11.51
N SER A 208 24.29 -20.33 -11.25
CA SER A 208 23.67 -21.01 -10.11
C SER A 208 24.10 -20.40 -8.77
N ASP A 209 25.42 -20.15 -8.62
CA ASP A 209 25.97 -19.61 -7.36
C ASP A 209 25.60 -18.13 -7.15
N ALA A 210 25.65 -17.33 -8.21
CA ALA A 210 25.20 -15.94 -8.17
C ALA A 210 23.72 -15.85 -7.77
N LEU A 211 22.86 -16.66 -8.40
CA LEU A 211 21.43 -16.70 -8.08
C LEU A 211 21.20 -17.14 -6.64
N ARG A 212 21.84 -18.21 -6.19
CA ARG A 212 21.74 -18.73 -4.83
C ARG A 212 22.06 -17.67 -3.76
N SER A 213 22.94 -16.74 -4.08
CA SER A 213 23.41 -15.72 -3.12
C SER A 213 22.45 -14.55 -2.93
N VAL A 214 21.51 -14.32 -3.88
CA VAL A 214 20.64 -13.13 -3.88
C VAL A 214 19.16 -13.45 -3.97
N TYR A 215 18.77 -14.69 -4.27
CA TYR A 215 17.38 -15.10 -4.40
C TYR A 215 16.62 -14.89 -3.09
N ALA A 216 15.55 -14.12 -3.14
CA ALA A 216 14.71 -13.83 -2.00
C ALA A 216 13.86 -15.06 -1.61
N ILE A 217 13.88 -15.43 -0.33
CA ILE A 217 13.16 -16.60 0.20
C ILE A 217 12.22 -16.12 1.30
N HIS A 218 11.01 -16.71 1.35
CA HIS A 218 10.10 -16.49 2.45
C HIS A 218 10.79 -16.83 3.80
N PRO A 219 10.65 -15.97 4.85
CA PRO A 219 11.42 -16.10 6.10
C PRO A 219 11.29 -17.44 6.83
N ALA A 220 10.18 -18.17 6.66
CA ALA A 220 9.95 -19.50 7.25
C ALA A 220 10.63 -20.64 6.50
N PHE A 221 11.34 -20.35 5.40
CA PHE A 221 11.98 -21.34 4.53
C PHE A 221 13.47 -21.06 4.40
N LYS A 222 14.21 -22.10 3.98
CA LYS A 222 15.62 -22.03 3.62
C LYS A 222 15.83 -22.58 2.23
N MET A 223 16.85 -22.11 1.54
CA MET A 223 17.25 -22.64 0.24
C MET A 223 18.05 -23.93 0.40
N ASP A 224 17.59 -25.00 -0.24
CA ASP A 224 18.31 -26.26 -0.30
C ASP A 224 19.22 -26.35 -1.52
N GLY A 225 18.85 -25.69 -2.62
CA GLY A 225 19.67 -25.66 -3.81
C GLY A 225 19.05 -24.90 -4.98
N VAL A 226 19.91 -24.58 -5.93
CA VAL A 226 19.56 -24.06 -7.25
C VAL A 226 20.09 -25.01 -8.29
N GLY A 227 19.30 -25.35 -9.30
CA GLY A 227 19.73 -26.18 -10.44
C GLY A 227 19.53 -25.43 -11.76
N VAL A 228 20.42 -25.64 -12.70
CA VAL A 228 20.32 -25.11 -14.06
C VAL A 228 20.19 -26.25 -15.05
N TRP A 229 19.11 -26.23 -15.82
CA TRP A 229 18.78 -27.19 -16.83
C TRP A 229 18.86 -26.56 -18.20
N LYS A 230 19.56 -27.19 -19.13
CA LYS A 230 19.71 -26.71 -20.49
C LYS A 230 19.08 -27.67 -21.48
N LYS A 231 18.41 -27.12 -22.48
CA LYS A 231 17.86 -27.89 -23.59
C LYS A 231 19.00 -28.53 -24.41
N GLU A 232 18.94 -29.83 -24.60
CA GLU A 232 19.85 -30.59 -25.40
C GLU A 232 19.16 -31.05 -26.69
N SER A 233 19.32 -30.28 -27.77
CA SER A 233 18.63 -30.46 -29.06
C SER A 233 17.10 -30.66 -28.95
N THR A 234 16.53 -31.69 -29.60
CA THR A 234 15.11 -32.04 -29.55
C THR A 234 14.81 -33.10 -28.49
N ASP A 235 15.80 -33.57 -27.73
CA ASP A 235 15.68 -34.79 -26.95
C ASP A 235 15.21 -34.55 -25.50
N GLY A 236 15.61 -33.47 -24.90
CA GLY A 236 15.24 -33.18 -23.51
C GLY A 236 16.00 -32.05 -22.84
N LEU A 237 15.99 -32.08 -21.53
CA LEU A 237 16.67 -31.16 -20.64
C LEU A 237 17.78 -31.88 -19.90
N LYS A 238 19.01 -31.34 -19.99
CA LYS A 238 20.20 -31.81 -19.27
C LYS A 238 20.52 -30.89 -18.12
N HIS A 239 20.78 -31.46 -16.97
CA HIS A 239 21.31 -30.73 -15.82
C HIS A 239 22.76 -30.31 -16.13
N VAL A 240 23.03 -29.00 -16.07
CA VAL A 240 24.36 -28.44 -16.45
C VAL A 240 25.07 -27.77 -15.29
N ALA A 241 24.36 -27.39 -14.21
CA ALA A 241 24.99 -26.80 -13.04
C ALA A 241 24.09 -26.82 -11.79
N GLY A 242 24.71 -26.68 -10.63
CA GLY A 242 24.04 -26.57 -9.35
C GLY A 242 23.54 -27.88 -8.77
N LYS A 243 22.49 -27.88 -7.95
CA LYS A 243 22.00 -29.05 -7.25
C LYS A 243 20.61 -29.44 -7.80
N ALA A 244 20.54 -30.65 -8.41
CA ALA A 244 19.30 -31.18 -8.99
C ALA A 244 19.00 -32.64 -8.62
N GLY A 245 19.51 -33.12 -7.50
CA GLY A 245 19.40 -34.54 -7.11
C GLY A 245 20.31 -35.44 -7.98
N ASP A 246 19.91 -36.71 -8.14
CA ASP A 246 20.72 -37.73 -8.83
C ASP A 246 20.41 -37.83 -10.34
N ILE A 247 19.47 -37.05 -10.85
CA ILE A 247 19.00 -37.13 -12.24
C ILE A 247 19.69 -36.05 -13.07
N ASN A 248 20.41 -36.45 -14.11
CA ASN A 248 21.15 -35.54 -14.97
C ASN A 248 20.47 -35.22 -16.31
N PHE A 249 19.37 -35.92 -16.66
CA PHE A 249 18.68 -35.75 -17.93
C PHE A 249 17.20 -36.11 -17.82
N TYR A 250 16.35 -35.33 -18.45
CA TYR A 250 14.94 -35.59 -18.65
C TYR A 250 14.56 -35.50 -20.13
N SER A 251 14.00 -36.59 -20.69
CA SER A 251 13.46 -36.56 -22.05
C SER A 251 12.17 -35.76 -22.11
N PHE A 252 11.94 -35.01 -23.19
CA PHE A 252 10.67 -34.27 -23.37
C PHE A 252 9.44 -35.16 -23.38
N ASN A 253 9.58 -36.43 -23.76
CA ASN A 253 8.48 -37.41 -23.75
C ASN A 253 8.20 -38.00 -22.36
N ALA A 254 8.98 -37.68 -21.34
CA ALA A 254 8.88 -38.31 -20.03
C ALA A 254 7.55 -37.98 -19.28
N ASN A 255 6.82 -36.97 -19.72
CA ASN A 255 5.50 -36.62 -19.20
C ASN A 255 4.33 -37.10 -20.11
N SER A 256 4.60 -37.70 -21.28
CA SER A 256 3.57 -38.01 -22.29
C SER A 256 2.54 -39.04 -21.81
N GLU A 257 2.92 -39.96 -20.94
CA GLU A 257 2.07 -41.01 -20.39
C GLU A 257 1.65 -40.75 -18.93
N LYS A 258 2.02 -39.60 -18.39
CA LYS A 258 1.70 -39.23 -17.01
C LYS A 258 0.35 -38.50 -16.91
N THR A 259 -0.30 -38.66 -15.76
CA THR A 259 -1.54 -37.94 -15.47
C THR A 259 -1.30 -36.44 -15.36
N ASP A 260 -2.36 -35.65 -15.37
CA ASP A 260 -2.26 -34.18 -15.15
C ASP A 260 -1.99 -33.80 -13.69
N ASP A 261 -1.87 -34.80 -12.80
CA ASP A 261 -1.49 -34.54 -11.41
C ASP A 261 -0.02 -34.09 -11.35
N ALA A 262 0.20 -32.90 -10.80
CA ALA A 262 1.51 -32.31 -10.65
C ALA A 262 2.51 -33.18 -9.84
N ALA A 263 1.99 -34.05 -8.96
CA ALA A 263 2.82 -34.97 -8.18
C ALA A 263 3.54 -36.03 -9.03
N ASP A 264 2.94 -36.43 -10.15
CA ASP A 264 3.50 -37.46 -11.04
C ASP A 264 4.36 -36.86 -12.17
N ARG A 265 4.25 -35.57 -12.44
CA ARG A 265 4.87 -34.91 -13.57
C ARG A 265 6.28 -34.38 -13.25
N ILE A 266 7.11 -34.31 -14.26
CA ILE A 266 8.43 -33.67 -14.18
C ILE A 266 8.25 -32.18 -14.46
N LEU A 267 8.20 -31.38 -13.39
CA LEU A 267 7.88 -29.94 -13.44
C LEU A 267 8.84 -29.16 -14.35
N VAL A 268 10.11 -29.54 -14.37
CA VAL A 268 11.15 -28.89 -15.19
C VAL A 268 10.79 -28.93 -16.68
N ILE A 269 10.26 -30.08 -17.15
CA ILE A 269 9.82 -30.23 -18.55
C ILE A 269 8.58 -29.36 -18.81
N ASP A 270 7.59 -29.45 -17.93
CA ASP A 270 6.35 -28.70 -18.08
C ASP A 270 6.59 -27.19 -18.08
N SER A 271 7.47 -26.71 -17.21
CA SER A 271 7.83 -25.30 -17.16
C SER A 271 8.44 -24.80 -18.48
N LEU A 272 9.35 -25.57 -19.09
CA LEU A 272 9.91 -25.17 -20.38
C LEU A 272 8.89 -25.21 -21.51
N ILE A 273 8.08 -26.28 -21.58
CA ILE A 273 7.13 -26.48 -22.69
C ILE A 273 6.00 -25.44 -22.62
N LYS A 274 5.47 -25.16 -21.42
CA LYS A 274 4.42 -24.17 -21.21
C LYS A 274 4.93 -22.73 -21.25
N GLY A 275 6.21 -22.51 -20.97
CA GLY A 275 6.80 -21.19 -20.79
C GLY A 275 6.28 -20.48 -19.52
N GLU A 276 5.90 -21.25 -18.50
CA GLU A 276 5.28 -20.75 -17.27
C GLU A 276 6.12 -21.07 -16.04
N GLU A 277 6.11 -20.17 -15.08
CA GLU A 277 6.66 -20.40 -13.75
C GLU A 277 5.79 -21.43 -13.02
N LEU A 278 6.40 -22.45 -12.47
CA LEU A 278 5.68 -23.53 -11.79
C LEU A 278 6.24 -23.76 -10.40
N VAL A 279 5.37 -24.09 -9.45
CA VAL A 279 5.75 -24.49 -8.10
C VAL A 279 5.00 -25.75 -7.69
N HIS A 280 5.68 -26.65 -6.98
CA HIS A 280 5.06 -27.86 -6.47
C HIS A 280 5.67 -28.28 -5.13
N LEU A 281 4.82 -28.77 -4.21
CA LEU A 281 5.23 -29.39 -2.96
C LEU A 281 5.72 -30.82 -3.23
N THR A 282 7.03 -31.03 -3.29
CA THR A 282 7.66 -32.31 -3.63
C THR A 282 7.78 -33.27 -2.44
N LYS A 283 7.83 -32.74 -1.21
CA LYS A 283 7.89 -33.53 0.03
C LYS A 283 7.00 -32.92 1.08
N ASP A 284 6.07 -33.70 1.59
CA ASP A 284 5.13 -33.32 2.65
C ASP A 284 5.35 -34.21 3.89
N HIS A 285 6.46 -34.00 4.58
CA HIS A 285 6.80 -34.66 5.84
C HIS A 285 7.03 -33.60 6.94
N LEU A 286 7.91 -33.87 7.89
CA LEU A 286 8.28 -32.90 8.92
C LEU A 286 8.76 -31.58 8.33
N PHE A 287 9.50 -31.67 7.22
CA PHE A 287 9.86 -30.52 6.40
C PHE A 287 9.08 -30.58 5.08
N LYS A 288 8.45 -29.45 4.74
CA LYS A 288 7.80 -29.21 3.45
C LYS A 288 8.87 -28.76 2.45
N THR A 289 8.98 -29.43 1.32
CA THR A 289 9.96 -29.08 0.29
C THR A 289 9.24 -28.69 -0.98
N TYR A 290 9.50 -27.47 -1.43
CA TYR A 290 8.94 -26.94 -2.68
C TYR A 290 10.03 -26.91 -3.75
N LEU A 291 9.65 -27.32 -4.94
CA LEU A 291 10.40 -27.12 -6.17
C LEU A 291 9.74 -25.98 -6.97
N ILE A 292 10.50 -24.94 -7.25
CA ILE A 292 10.09 -23.80 -8.06
C ILE A 292 10.87 -23.84 -9.35
N CYS A 293 10.18 -23.73 -10.50
CA CYS A 293 10.77 -23.79 -11.83
C CYS A 293 10.53 -22.48 -12.55
N TYR A 294 11.60 -21.91 -13.13
CA TYR A 294 11.58 -20.69 -13.93
C TYR A 294 12.07 -21.01 -15.35
N PRO A 295 11.22 -20.87 -16.37
CA PRO A 295 11.66 -20.99 -17.76
C PRO A 295 12.46 -19.73 -18.15
N ILE A 296 13.63 -19.92 -18.75
CA ILE A 296 14.51 -18.85 -19.21
C ILE A 296 14.61 -18.94 -20.73
N GLY A 297 13.78 -18.16 -21.39
CA GLY A 297 13.56 -18.31 -22.84
C GLY A 297 13.10 -19.72 -23.18
N ASN A 298 13.56 -20.22 -24.32
CA ASN A 298 13.24 -21.57 -24.81
C ASN A 298 14.40 -22.56 -24.62
N GLU A 299 15.46 -22.18 -23.90
CA GLU A 299 16.73 -22.90 -23.83
C GLU A 299 17.08 -23.40 -22.44
N LEU A 300 16.62 -22.74 -21.39
CA LEU A 300 16.99 -23.05 -20.02
C LEU A 300 15.78 -23.14 -19.10
N VAL A 301 15.91 -23.91 -18.02
CA VAL A 301 15.05 -23.84 -16.84
C VAL A 301 15.93 -23.72 -15.60
N ILE A 302 15.60 -22.76 -14.75
CA ILE A 302 16.20 -22.66 -13.42
C ILE A 302 15.25 -23.30 -12.42
N THR A 303 15.80 -24.13 -11.55
CA THR A 303 15.04 -24.73 -10.45
C THR A 303 15.57 -24.21 -9.13
N VAL A 304 14.68 -23.82 -8.24
CA VAL A 304 15.00 -23.46 -6.86
C VAL A 304 14.26 -24.40 -5.93
N THR A 305 14.99 -25.03 -5.03
CA THR A 305 14.43 -25.90 -4.01
C THR A 305 14.52 -25.22 -2.66
N ILE A 306 13.36 -25.08 -1.99
CA ILE A 306 13.27 -24.50 -0.65
C ILE A 306 12.58 -25.47 0.30
N SER A 307 12.96 -25.45 1.58
CA SER A 307 12.32 -26.26 2.61
C SER A 307 12.04 -25.47 3.88
N GLY A 308 10.93 -25.79 4.52
CA GLY A 308 10.47 -25.17 5.77
C GLY A 308 9.53 -26.09 6.54
N THR A 309 8.99 -25.61 7.66
CA THR A 309 8.06 -26.39 8.52
C THR A 309 6.60 -26.22 8.11
N ASP A 310 6.28 -25.13 7.44
CA ASP A 310 4.91 -24.73 7.12
C ASP A 310 4.56 -25.01 5.66
N ILE A 311 3.25 -25.07 5.35
CA ILE A 311 2.76 -25.07 3.98
C ILE A 311 2.61 -23.62 3.52
N LEU A 312 3.14 -23.30 2.34
CA LEU A 312 2.95 -21.99 1.71
C LEU A 312 1.50 -21.81 1.28
N THR A 313 0.90 -20.69 1.62
CA THR A 313 -0.41 -20.28 1.07
C THR A 313 -0.23 -19.77 -0.37
N ASP A 314 -1.31 -19.68 -1.13
CA ASP A 314 -1.29 -19.15 -2.49
C ASP A 314 -0.72 -17.71 -2.52
N GLU A 315 -1.12 -16.85 -1.56
CA GLU A 315 -0.57 -15.50 -1.42
C GLU A 315 0.95 -15.48 -1.15
N GLN A 316 1.46 -16.43 -0.38
CA GLN A 316 2.89 -16.56 -0.11
C GLN A 316 3.65 -17.07 -1.34
N ILE A 317 3.06 -17.95 -2.13
CA ILE A 317 3.59 -18.41 -3.41
C ILE A 317 3.67 -17.24 -4.40
N ASP A 318 2.61 -16.47 -4.55
CA ASP A 318 2.59 -15.28 -5.41
C ASP A 318 3.62 -14.24 -4.96
N SER A 319 3.74 -14.02 -3.65
CA SER A 319 4.76 -13.14 -3.08
C SER A 319 6.18 -13.64 -3.35
N GLN A 320 6.40 -14.97 -3.35
CA GLN A 320 7.70 -15.58 -3.67
C GLN A 320 8.10 -15.32 -5.12
N PHE A 321 7.17 -15.45 -6.08
CA PHE A 321 7.41 -15.10 -7.48
C PHE A 321 7.65 -13.61 -7.66
N LEU A 322 6.80 -12.79 -7.07
CA LEU A 322 6.89 -11.33 -7.18
C LEU A 322 8.22 -10.79 -6.64
N SER A 323 8.67 -11.29 -5.49
CA SER A 323 9.94 -10.85 -4.87
C SER A 323 11.17 -11.14 -5.70
N ASN A 324 11.11 -12.10 -6.63
CA ASN A 324 12.21 -12.49 -7.49
C ASN A 324 12.01 -12.07 -8.96
N TYR A 325 10.92 -11.40 -9.28
CA TYR A 325 10.52 -11.09 -10.65
C TYR A 325 11.62 -10.36 -11.45
N ASP A 326 12.16 -9.26 -10.90
CA ASP A 326 13.19 -8.48 -11.58
C ASP A 326 14.51 -9.24 -11.72
N LEU A 327 14.85 -10.10 -10.76
CA LEU A 327 16.00 -10.99 -10.81
C LEU A 327 15.86 -12.02 -11.95
N ILE A 328 14.73 -12.73 -11.99
CA ILE A 328 14.43 -13.73 -13.03
C ILE A 328 14.36 -13.08 -14.41
N LYS A 329 13.74 -11.91 -14.52
CA LYS A 329 13.70 -11.12 -15.76
C LYS A 329 15.10 -10.73 -16.25
N THR A 330 16.00 -10.35 -15.34
CA THR A 330 17.41 -10.04 -15.66
C THR A 330 18.12 -11.29 -16.18
N ILE A 331 17.94 -12.43 -15.54
CA ILE A 331 18.50 -13.70 -15.98
C ILE A 331 17.94 -14.10 -17.35
N ASN A 332 16.66 -13.94 -17.57
CA ASN A 332 16.02 -14.21 -18.85
C ASN A 332 16.58 -13.32 -19.97
N TYR A 333 16.85 -12.04 -19.68
CA TYR A 333 17.52 -11.14 -20.63
C TYR A 333 18.94 -11.59 -20.98
N LEU A 334 19.70 -12.08 -20.00
CA LEU A 334 21.10 -12.48 -20.19
C LEU A 334 21.26 -13.87 -20.86
N PHE A 335 20.37 -14.80 -20.54
CA PHE A 335 20.54 -16.23 -20.90
C PHE A 335 19.37 -16.78 -21.75
N GLY A 336 18.23 -16.08 -21.83
CA GLY A 336 17.02 -16.60 -22.49
C GLY A 336 17.07 -16.63 -24.03
N GLY A 337 18.14 -16.15 -24.62
CA GLY A 337 18.24 -15.99 -26.07
C GLY A 337 17.42 -14.80 -26.59
N VAL A 338 17.81 -14.25 -27.73
CA VAL A 338 17.03 -13.22 -28.39
C VAL A 338 15.82 -13.90 -29.03
N THR A 339 14.65 -13.76 -28.45
CA THR A 339 13.40 -14.00 -29.18
C THR A 339 13.39 -13.02 -30.35
N LYS A 340 13.65 -13.53 -31.55
CA LYS A 340 13.45 -12.79 -32.81
C LYS A 340 11.99 -12.47 -33.02
#